data_b134f4234022dc3722c6ad745891e889
#
_entry.id   b134f4234022dc3722c6ad745891e889
#
_cell.length_a   1.000
_cell.length_b   1.000
_cell.length_c   1.000
_cell.angle_alpha   90.00
_cell.angle_beta   90.00
_cell.angle_gamma   90.00
#
_symmetry.space_group_name_H-M   'P 1'
#
loop_
_entity.id
_entity.type
_entity.pdbx_description
1 polymer ?
#
loop_
_entity_poly.entity_id
_entity_poly.type
_entity_poly.pdbx_seq_one_letter_code
_entity_poly.pdbx_strand_id
1 'polypeptide(L)'
;MYFVGLESKELAKERVKIRVAKGGHDIKANLIERRFYESLENLTKVLSLCDEARIYDNSDTFKLVAQIKNSKILEFKQTKWLKELNI
;
A
#
# COMPACT_ATOMS: atom_id res chain seq x y z
N MET A 1 -4.84 -10.39 7.47
CA MET A 1 -4.01 -9.80 6.40
C MET A 1 -3.50 -8.43 6.82
N TYR A 2 -2.27 -8.15 6.50
CA TYR A 2 -1.66 -6.83 6.72
C TYR A 2 -1.20 -6.28 5.38
N PHE A 3 -1.52 -5.04 5.10
CA PHE A 3 -1.08 -4.35 3.91
C PHE A 3 -0.47 -3.00 4.29
N VAL A 4 0.68 -2.69 3.74
CA VAL A 4 1.35 -1.40 3.94
C VAL A 4 1.45 -0.70 2.60
N GLY A 5 0.82 0.46 2.49
CA GLY A 5 0.75 1.22 1.27
C GLY A 5 1.49 2.55 1.34
N LEU A 6 1.72 3.12 0.17
CA LEU A 6 2.31 4.44 -0.02
C LEU A 6 1.36 5.28 -0.86
N GLU A 7 1.39 6.59 -0.68
CA GLU A 7 0.45 7.49 -1.36
C GLU A 7 0.68 7.60 -2.86
N SER A 8 1.89 7.30 -3.36
CA SER A 8 2.18 7.43 -4.79
C SER A 8 3.32 6.52 -5.23
N LYS A 9 3.36 6.25 -6.55
CA LYS A 9 4.46 5.51 -7.18
C LYS A 9 5.78 6.30 -7.13
N GLU A 10 5.69 7.63 -7.14
CA GLU A 10 6.86 8.50 -7.04
C GLU A 10 7.54 8.31 -5.68
N LEU A 11 6.76 8.22 -4.61
CA LEU A 11 7.30 7.94 -3.28
C LEU A 11 7.92 6.53 -3.21
N ALA A 12 7.31 5.55 -3.86
CA ALA A 12 7.87 4.19 -3.93
C ALA A 12 9.23 4.20 -4.63
N LYS A 13 9.36 4.95 -5.73
CA LYS A 13 10.62 5.09 -6.46
C LYS A 13 11.69 5.78 -5.60
N GLU A 14 11.31 6.82 -4.87
CA GLU A 14 12.22 7.53 -3.97
C GLU A 14 12.74 6.61 -2.85
N ARG A 15 11.87 5.81 -2.25
CA ARG A 15 12.24 4.84 -1.22
C ARG A 15 13.25 3.82 -1.73
N VAL A 16 13.10 3.36 -2.97
CA VAL A 16 14.05 2.45 -3.60
C VAL A 16 15.40 3.14 -3.80
N LYS A 17 15.42 4.40 -4.24
CA LYS A 17 16.67 5.17 -4.41
C LYS A 17 17.43 5.29 -3.10
N ILE A 18 16.73 5.56 -2.00
CA ILE A 18 17.33 5.64 -0.67
C ILE A 18 17.93 4.28 -0.27
N ARG A 19 17.22 3.20 -0.54
CA ARG A 19 17.69 1.85 -0.23
C ARG A 19 18.93 1.49 -1.04
N VAL A 20 18.97 1.85 -2.32
CA VAL A 20 20.14 1.62 -3.19
C VAL A 20 21.33 2.41 -2.68
N ALA A 21 21.15 3.65 -2.27
CA ALA A 21 22.21 4.48 -1.71
C ALA A 21 22.81 3.88 -0.43
N LYS A 22 22.05 3.05 0.28
CA LYS A 22 22.52 2.34 1.48
C LYS A 22 23.05 0.94 1.20
N GLY A 23 23.26 0.59 -0.08
CA GLY A 23 23.84 -0.69 -0.48
C GLY A 23 22.84 -1.75 -0.95
N GLY A 24 21.60 -1.36 -1.18
CA GLY A 24 20.59 -2.27 -1.73
C GLY A 24 20.72 -2.46 -3.24
N HIS A 25 19.95 -3.39 -3.80
CA HIS A 25 19.89 -3.63 -5.23
C HIS A 25 19.03 -2.60 -5.94
N ASP A 26 19.50 -2.16 -7.12
CA ASP A 26 18.74 -1.24 -7.94
C ASP A 26 17.57 -1.97 -8.64
N ILE A 27 16.46 -1.27 -8.79
CA ILE A 27 15.28 -1.77 -9.48
C ILE A 27 14.88 -0.72 -10.52
N LYS A 28 14.60 -1.16 -11.74
CA LYS A 28 14.19 -0.25 -12.81
C LYS A 28 12.90 0.49 -12.44
N ALA A 29 12.82 1.79 -12.77
CA ALA A 29 11.69 2.64 -12.41
C ALA A 29 10.35 2.09 -12.93
N ASN A 30 10.30 1.57 -14.15
CA ASN A 30 9.09 0.99 -14.73
C ASN A 30 8.63 -0.25 -13.96
N LEU A 31 9.54 -1.03 -13.40
CA LEU A 31 9.20 -2.21 -12.60
C LEU A 31 8.64 -1.80 -11.23
N ILE A 32 9.19 -0.75 -10.62
CA ILE A 32 8.67 -0.20 -9.36
C ILE A 32 7.23 0.27 -9.56
N GLU A 33 6.97 1.00 -10.62
CA GLU A 33 5.64 1.51 -10.96
C GLU A 33 4.64 0.37 -11.19
N ARG A 34 5.05 -0.65 -11.95
CA ARG A 34 4.23 -1.83 -12.19
C ARG A 34 3.88 -2.56 -10.91
N ARG A 35 4.85 -2.78 -10.03
CA ARG A 35 4.63 -3.44 -8.73
C ARG A 35 3.73 -2.64 -7.82
N PHE A 36 3.82 -1.32 -7.88
CA PHE A 36 2.95 -0.44 -7.12
C PHE A 36 1.49 -0.65 -7.51
N TYR A 37 1.17 -0.63 -8.80
CA TYR A 37 -0.19 -0.84 -9.28
C TYR A 37 -0.68 -2.26 -9.06
N GLU A 38 0.17 -3.26 -9.26
CA GLU A 38 -0.18 -4.66 -9.01
C GLU A 38 -0.52 -4.91 -7.55
N SER A 39 0.21 -4.29 -6.62
CA SER A 39 -0.06 -4.46 -5.19
C SER A 39 -1.43 -3.88 -4.81
N LEU A 40 -1.80 -2.73 -5.36
CA LEU A 40 -3.11 -2.14 -5.13
C LEU A 40 -4.23 -2.99 -5.71
N GLU A 41 -4.04 -3.50 -6.92
CA GLU A 41 -5.00 -4.38 -7.56
C GLU A 41 -5.19 -5.68 -6.76
N ASN A 42 -4.10 -6.27 -6.29
CA ASN A 42 -4.16 -7.46 -5.45
C ASN A 42 -4.85 -7.20 -4.12
N LEU A 43 -4.65 -6.00 -3.55
CA LEU A 43 -5.30 -5.62 -2.31
C LEU A 43 -6.83 -5.69 -2.45
N THR A 44 -7.38 -5.12 -3.51
CA THR A 44 -8.84 -5.15 -3.74
C THR A 44 -9.37 -6.56 -3.90
N LYS A 45 -8.62 -7.43 -4.58
CA LYS A 45 -9.00 -8.84 -4.75
C LYS A 45 -8.96 -9.62 -3.43
N VAL A 46 -7.92 -9.42 -2.65
CA VAL A 46 -7.71 -10.16 -1.40
C VAL A 46 -8.67 -9.70 -0.31
N LEU A 47 -9.04 -8.41 -0.28
CA LEU A 47 -9.97 -7.89 0.72
C LEU A 47 -11.32 -8.61 0.70
N SER A 48 -11.79 -9.01 -0.48
CA SER A 48 -13.05 -9.74 -0.61
C SER A 48 -12.98 -11.17 -0.08
N LEU A 49 -11.77 -11.72 0.07
CA LEU A 49 -11.53 -13.09 0.49
C LEU A 49 -11.07 -13.22 1.95
N CYS A 50 -10.66 -12.11 2.56
CA CYS A 50 -10.11 -12.11 3.92
C CYS A 50 -11.18 -11.86 4.97
N ASP A 51 -11.11 -12.61 6.08
CA ASP A 51 -11.97 -12.37 7.24
C ASP A 51 -11.56 -11.12 8.00
N GLU A 52 -10.27 -10.81 8.03
CA GLU A 52 -9.73 -9.66 8.72
C GLU A 52 -8.59 -9.05 7.90
N ALA A 53 -8.60 -7.73 7.80
CA ALA A 53 -7.55 -6.99 7.11
C ALA A 53 -7.21 -5.72 7.88
N ARG A 54 -5.93 -5.42 7.95
CA ARG A 54 -5.41 -4.16 8.50
C ARG A 54 -4.57 -3.49 7.43
N ILE A 55 -4.90 -2.24 7.12
CA ILE A 55 -4.24 -1.46 6.08
C ILE A 55 -3.52 -0.29 6.73
N TYR A 56 -2.23 -0.20 6.46
CA TYR A 56 -1.36 0.84 7.00
C TYR A 56 -0.87 1.74 5.87
N ASP A 57 -0.67 3.00 6.21
CA ASP A 57 -0.03 3.97 5.32
C ASP A 57 1.35 4.31 5.89
N ASN A 58 2.39 4.17 5.09
CA ASN A 58 3.76 4.49 5.46
C ASN A 58 4.34 5.60 4.59
N SER A 59 3.50 6.53 4.14
CA SER A 59 3.93 7.65 3.30
C SER A 59 4.76 8.66 4.09
N ASP A 60 4.34 8.96 5.30
CA ASP A 60 5.01 9.89 6.20
C ASP A 60 5.38 9.18 7.50
N THR A 61 4.37 8.78 8.27
CA THR A 61 4.53 7.95 9.46
C THR A 61 3.74 6.66 9.28
N PHE A 62 4.24 5.58 9.86
CA PHE A 62 3.54 4.29 9.82
C PHE A 62 2.28 4.39 10.69
N LYS A 63 1.12 4.32 10.05
CA LYS A 63 -0.17 4.46 10.74
C LYS A 63 -1.24 3.55 10.16
N LEU A 64 -2.11 3.05 11.02
CA LEU A 64 -3.27 2.29 10.61
C LEU A 64 -4.31 3.22 9.98
N VAL A 65 -4.71 2.94 8.75
CA VAL A 65 -5.68 3.76 8.02
C VAL A 65 -7.01 3.05 7.76
N ALA A 66 -7.02 1.71 7.81
CA ALA A 66 -8.26 0.97 7.67
C ALA A 66 -8.17 -0.36 8.40
N GLN A 67 -9.29 -0.78 8.99
CA GLN A 67 -9.44 -2.11 9.58
C GLN A 67 -10.77 -2.69 9.16
N ILE A 68 -10.74 -3.90 8.62
CA ILE A 68 -11.90 -4.61 8.11
C ILE A 68 -11.96 -5.96 8.80
N LYS A 69 -13.14 -6.30 9.32
CA LYS A 69 -13.37 -7.59 9.98
C LYS A 69 -14.73 -8.14 9.58
N ASN A 70 -14.78 -9.39 9.11
CA ASN A 70 -16.02 -10.05 8.67
C ASN A 70 -16.79 -9.20 7.65
N SER A 71 -16.09 -8.64 6.68
CA SER A 71 -16.63 -7.77 5.63
C SER A 71 -17.20 -6.44 6.14
N LYS A 72 -16.97 -6.10 7.41
CA LYS A 72 -17.38 -4.82 7.99
C LYS A 72 -16.17 -3.92 8.20
N ILE A 73 -16.31 -2.66 7.80
CA ILE A 73 -15.28 -1.66 8.02
C ILE A 73 -15.38 -1.18 9.47
N LEU A 74 -14.36 -1.49 10.28
CA LEU A 74 -14.32 -1.08 11.69
C LEU A 74 -13.70 0.30 11.85
N GLU A 75 -12.68 0.61 11.05
CA GLU A 75 -12.00 1.89 11.07
C GLU A 75 -11.60 2.24 9.65
N PHE A 76 -11.80 3.49 9.27
CA PHE A 76 -11.45 3.97 7.95
C PHE A 76 -11.03 5.43 8.03
N LYS A 77 -9.76 5.70 7.74
CA LYS A 77 -9.24 7.06 7.60
C LYS A 77 -9.05 7.33 6.12
N GLN A 78 -9.63 8.41 5.64
CA GLN A 78 -9.50 8.75 4.22
C GLN A 78 -8.06 9.12 3.91
N THR A 79 -7.42 8.29 3.10
CA THR A 79 -6.14 8.61 2.48
C THR A 79 -6.36 8.68 0.98
N LYS A 80 -5.51 9.43 0.30
CA LYS A 80 -5.65 9.65 -1.13
C LYS A 80 -5.72 8.34 -1.92
N TRP A 81 -4.82 7.41 -1.64
CA TRP A 81 -4.76 6.16 -2.38
C TRP A 81 -5.87 5.17 -2.01
N LEU A 82 -6.33 5.15 -0.76
CA LEU A 82 -7.46 4.31 -0.36
C LEU A 82 -8.77 4.77 -1.00
N LYS A 83 -8.95 6.08 -1.10
CA LYS A 83 -10.13 6.66 -1.73
C LYS A 83 -10.24 6.24 -3.20
N GLU A 84 -9.11 6.15 -3.89
CA GLU A 84 -9.05 5.72 -5.31
C GLU A 84 -9.41 4.25 -5.49
N LEU A 85 -9.33 3.43 -4.44
CA LEU A 85 -9.66 2.00 -4.51
C LEU A 85 -11.15 1.70 -4.38
N ASN A 86 -11.99 2.68 -4.06
CA ASN A 86 -13.42 2.47 -3.83
C ASN A 86 -13.73 1.42 -2.76
N ILE A 87 -12.96 1.41 -1.70
CA ILE A 87 -13.20 0.52 -0.57
C ILE A 87 -14.31 1.07 0.33
#